data_abbbce69a397d51d48964f9c354d00b8
#
_entry.id   abbbce69a397d51d48964f9c354d00b8
#
_cell.length_a   1.000
_cell.length_b   1.000
_cell.length_c   1.000
_cell.angle_alpha   90.00
_cell.angle_beta   90.00
_cell.angle_gamma   90.00
#
_symmetry.space_group_name_H-M   'P 1'
#
loop_
_entity.id
_entity.type
_entity.pdbx_description
1 polymer ?
#
loop_
_entity_poly.entity_id
_entity_poly.type
_entity_poly.pdbx_seq_one_letter_code
_entity_poly.pdbx_strand_id
1 'polypeptide(L)'
;YANTKGVQLIGDVSFFIGLDSADVWLHPEQFRLDENGEATYVAAAVPDKFSEMGQIWGNPLYDWKNMEADGFDWWKKRIAMNAKLFDVIRIDHFTGFVKNYMVPKDAEDTSVGKWMKGPGRKLVKQSIPY
;
A
#
# COMPACT_ATOMS: atom_id res chain seq x y z
N TYR A 1 -10.01 6.12 -27.40
CA TYR A 1 -11.07 7.14 -27.60
C TYR A 1 -10.79 8.42 -26.81
N ALA A 2 -10.56 8.36 -25.47
CA ALA A 2 -10.34 9.54 -24.64
C ALA A 2 -9.18 10.41 -25.18
N ASN A 3 -8.03 9.80 -25.39
CA ASN A 3 -6.84 10.51 -25.88
C ASN A 3 -7.04 11.14 -27.27
N THR A 4 -7.79 10.50 -28.16
CA THR A 4 -8.12 11.09 -29.49
C THR A 4 -9.03 12.30 -29.38
N LYS A 5 -9.62 12.55 -28.21
CA LYS A 5 -10.42 13.74 -27.87
C LYS A 5 -9.65 14.75 -27.01
N GLY A 6 -8.35 14.56 -26.81
CA GLY A 6 -7.53 15.43 -25.96
C GLY A 6 -7.76 15.27 -24.46
N VAL A 7 -8.39 14.15 -24.04
CA VAL A 7 -8.67 13.84 -22.63
C VAL A 7 -7.64 12.84 -22.11
N GLN A 8 -6.96 13.18 -21.02
CA GLN A 8 -6.06 12.29 -20.32
C GLN A 8 -6.80 11.52 -19.21
N LEU A 9 -6.43 10.26 -19.01
CA LEU A 9 -6.96 9.40 -17.96
C LEU A 9 -5.98 9.36 -16.79
N ILE A 10 -6.47 9.67 -15.59
CA ILE A 10 -5.70 9.57 -14.34
C ILE A 10 -6.12 8.28 -13.66
N GLY A 11 -5.17 7.33 -13.52
CA GLY A 11 -5.34 6.12 -12.74
C GLY A 11 -5.06 6.40 -11.26
N ASP A 12 -5.86 5.80 -10.38
CA ASP A 12 -5.67 5.89 -8.93
C ASP A 12 -5.22 4.55 -8.38
N VAL A 13 -4.00 4.52 -7.84
CA VAL A 13 -3.39 3.33 -7.23
C VAL A 13 -3.51 3.47 -5.72
N SER A 14 -4.40 2.68 -5.11
CA SER A 14 -4.48 2.59 -3.66
C SER A 14 -3.16 2.06 -3.09
N PHE A 15 -2.68 2.64 -1.99
CA PHE A 15 -1.43 2.18 -1.38
C PHE A 15 -1.60 0.77 -0.82
N PHE A 16 -2.59 0.53 0.03
CA PHE A 16 -2.89 -0.79 0.57
C PHE A 16 -3.88 -1.55 -0.32
N ILE A 17 -3.89 -2.87 -0.17
CA ILE A 17 -4.83 -3.78 -0.83
C ILE A 17 -5.58 -4.62 0.21
N GLY A 18 -6.68 -5.23 -0.18
CA GLY A 18 -7.49 -6.08 0.71
C GLY A 18 -6.79 -7.40 1.04
N LEU A 19 -7.03 -7.92 2.24
CA LEU A 19 -6.53 -9.23 2.67
C LEU A 19 -7.07 -10.36 1.77
N ASP A 20 -8.30 -10.21 1.27
CA ASP A 20 -9.01 -11.12 0.38
C ASP A 20 -8.70 -10.89 -1.11
N SER A 21 -7.68 -10.10 -1.43
CA SER A 21 -7.28 -9.82 -2.82
C SER A 21 -6.53 -10.98 -3.46
N ALA A 22 -6.58 -11.04 -4.80
CA ALA A 22 -5.78 -11.98 -5.58
C ALA A 22 -4.27 -11.79 -5.34
N ASP A 23 -3.83 -10.56 -5.10
CA ASP A 23 -2.42 -10.26 -4.82
C ASP A 23 -1.92 -10.90 -3.52
N VAL A 24 -2.71 -10.82 -2.44
CA VAL A 24 -2.36 -11.47 -1.16
C VAL A 24 -2.39 -13.00 -1.31
N TRP A 25 -3.37 -13.52 -2.04
CA TRP A 25 -3.47 -14.96 -2.29
C TRP A 25 -2.30 -15.52 -3.12
N LEU A 26 -1.87 -14.79 -4.14
CA LEU A 26 -0.78 -15.23 -5.03
C LEU A 26 0.62 -14.96 -4.46
N HIS A 27 0.76 -13.93 -3.62
CA HIS A 27 2.03 -13.42 -3.12
C HIS A 27 1.98 -13.15 -1.61
N PRO A 28 1.55 -14.13 -0.77
CA PRO A 28 1.41 -13.91 0.68
C PRO A 28 2.74 -13.48 1.34
N GLU A 29 3.88 -13.91 0.77
CA GLU A 29 5.22 -13.55 1.24
C GLU A 29 5.54 -12.05 1.15
N GLN A 30 4.78 -11.30 0.36
CA GLN A 30 4.93 -9.83 0.24
C GLN A 30 4.22 -9.08 1.37
N PHE A 31 3.47 -9.79 2.22
CA PHE A 31 2.65 -9.20 3.28
C PHE A 31 3.01 -9.78 4.65
N ARG A 32 2.74 -9.00 5.69
CA ARG A 32 2.97 -9.41 7.08
C ARG A 32 1.80 -10.24 7.59
N LEU A 33 1.82 -11.51 7.24
CA LEU A 33 0.82 -12.49 7.66
C LEU A 33 1.45 -13.50 8.64
N ASP A 34 0.62 -14.14 9.43
CA ASP A 34 1.02 -15.28 10.24
C ASP A 34 1.01 -16.60 9.43
N GLU A 35 1.28 -17.70 10.09
CA GLU A 35 1.32 -19.05 9.48
C GLU A 35 -0.05 -19.52 8.92
N ASN A 36 -1.14 -18.90 9.35
CA ASN A 36 -2.49 -19.17 8.87
C ASN A 36 -2.93 -18.25 7.72
N GLY A 37 -2.05 -17.32 7.32
CA GLY A 37 -2.36 -16.31 6.30
C GLY A 37 -3.18 -15.13 6.82
N GLU A 38 -3.26 -14.96 8.15
CA GLU A 38 -4.00 -13.88 8.79
C GLU A 38 -3.09 -12.70 9.16
N ALA A 39 -3.59 -11.48 8.99
CA ALA A 39 -2.86 -10.30 9.45
C ALA A 39 -2.96 -10.16 10.97
N THR A 40 -1.83 -10.06 11.68
CA THR A 40 -1.79 -9.79 13.13
C THR A 40 -1.88 -8.30 13.45
N TYR A 41 -1.42 -7.47 12.51
CA TYR A 41 -1.56 -6.02 12.52
C TYR A 41 -2.15 -5.57 11.19
N VAL A 42 -2.97 -4.53 11.23
CA VAL A 42 -3.60 -3.94 10.05
C VAL A 42 -3.27 -2.46 9.93
N ALA A 43 -3.39 -1.95 8.71
CA ALA A 43 -3.19 -0.54 8.42
C ALA A 43 -4.26 0.33 9.08
N ALA A 44 -3.83 1.48 9.56
CA ALA A 44 -4.69 2.45 10.23
C ALA A 44 -4.19 3.89 9.97
N ALA A 45 -4.99 4.86 10.35
CA ALA A 45 -4.61 6.26 10.43
C ALA A 45 -4.79 6.78 11.84
N VAL A 46 -3.86 7.64 12.28
CA VAL A 46 -3.99 8.36 13.55
C VAL A 46 -5.18 9.32 13.53
N PRO A 47 -5.70 9.71 14.70
CA PRO A 47 -6.69 10.78 14.80
C PRO A 47 -6.27 12.04 14.05
N ASP A 48 -7.20 12.63 13.33
CA ASP A 48 -7.02 13.88 12.59
C ASP A 48 -8.31 14.72 12.62
N LYS A 49 -8.31 15.84 11.87
CA LYS A 49 -9.48 16.73 11.79
C LYS A 49 -10.73 16.14 11.11
N PHE A 50 -10.58 15.01 10.43
CA PHE A 50 -11.67 14.30 9.74
C PHE A 50 -12.20 13.12 10.57
N SER A 51 -11.36 12.57 11.46
CA SER A 51 -11.71 11.43 12.32
C SER A 51 -11.00 11.57 13.67
N GLU A 52 -11.77 11.97 14.69
CA GLU A 52 -11.25 12.14 16.07
C GLU A 52 -10.73 10.84 16.69
N MET A 53 -11.25 9.69 16.25
CA MET A 53 -10.83 8.37 16.73
C MET A 53 -9.77 7.72 15.83
N GLY A 54 -9.36 8.40 14.75
CA GLY A 54 -8.57 7.79 13.70
C GLY A 54 -9.40 6.81 12.86
N GLN A 55 -8.71 6.00 12.04
CA GLN A 55 -9.38 5.05 11.16
C GLN A 55 -8.63 3.72 11.17
N ILE A 56 -9.33 2.61 11.30
CA ILE A 56 -8.80 1.26 11.10
C ILE A 56 -9.23 0.80 9.72
N TRP A 57 -8.27 0.62 8.81
CA TRP A 57 -8.57 0.28 7.41
C TRP A 57 -8.66 -1.22 7.17
N GLY A 58 -8.07 -2.05 8.05
CA GLY A 58 -8.14 -3.50 7.96
C GLY A 58 -7.23 -4.14 6.90
N ASN A 59 -6.49 -3.37 6.15
CA ASN A 59 -5.59 -3.88 5.12
C ASN A 59 -4.34 -4.51 5.74
N PRO A 60 -3.80 -5.61 5.17
CA PRO A 60 -2.53 -6.18 5.59
C PRO A 60 -1.38 -5.21 5.30
N LEU A 61 -0.35 -5.27 6.13
CA LEU A 61 0.87 -4.48 5.93
C LEU A 61 1.83 -5.21 4.99
N TYR A 62 2.63 -4.45 4.26
CA TYR A 62 3.68 -5.01 3.41
C TYR A 62 4.85 -5.55 4.24
N ASP A 63 5.44 -6.66 3.83
CA ASP A 63 6.76 -7.10 4.29
C ASP A 63 7.85 -6.42 3.44
N TRP A 64 8.23 -5.22 3.86
CA TRP A 64 9.22 -4.43 3.14
C TRP A 64 10.60 -5.10 3.04
N LYS A 65 10.92 -6.02 3.96
CA LYS A 65 12.18 -6.76 3.93
C LYS A 65 12.18 -7.77 2.79
N ASN A 66 11.10 -8.54 2.63
CA ASN A 66 10.95 -9.48 1.52
C ASN A 66 10.85 -8.73 0.18
N MET A 67 10.06 -7.66 0.11
CA MET A 67 9.98 -6.82 -1.08
C MET A 67 11.31 -6.19 -1.49
N GLU A 68 12.14 -5.77 -0.52
CA GLU A 68 13.49 -5.23 -0.83
C GLU A 68 14.42 -6.33 -1.35
N ALA A 69 14.29 -7.56 -0.86
CA ALA A 69 15.12 -8.68 -1.27
C ALA A 69 14.93 -9.08 -2.74
N ASP A 70 13.71 -8.91 -3.28
CA ASP A 70 13.39 -9.12 -4.70
C ASP A 70 13.48 -7.83 -5.55
N GLY A 71 13.96 -6.75 -4.94
CA GLY A 71 14.09 -5.44 -5.58
C GLY A 71 12.76 -4.75 -5.84
N PHE A 72 11.76 -4.98 -5.01
CA PHE A 72 10.40 -4.42 -5.10
C PHE A 72 9.66 -4.79 -6.39
N ASP A 73 9.85 -6.01 -6.89
CA ASP A 73 9.32 -6.46 -8.17
C ASP A 73 7.80 -6.35 -8.24
N TRP A 74 7.09 -6.69 -7.16
CA TRP A 74 5.63 -6.55 -7.10
C TRP A 74 5.18 -5.09 -7.33
N TRP A 75 5.80 -4.11 -6.65
CA TRP A 75 5.48 -2.70 -6.82
C TRP A 75 5.83 -2.18 -8.22
N LYS A 76 6.97 -2.62 -8.79
CA LYS A 76 7.37 -2.27 -10.16
C LYS A 76 6.34 -2.74 -11.18
N LYS A 77 5.91 -4.00 -11.06
CA LYS A 77 4.88 -4.58 -11.95
C LYS A 77 3.55 -3.85 -11.81
N ARG A 78 3.14 -3.51 -10.60
CA ARG A 78 1.91 -2.78 -10.33
C ARG A 78 1.91 -1.38 -10.96
N ILE A 79 2.99 -0.63 -10.78
CA ILE A 79 3.15 0.69 -11.39
C ILE A 79 3.21 0.57 -12.91
N ALA A 80 4.01 -0.36 -13.43
CA ALA A 80 4.15 -0.56 -14.88
C ALA A 80 2.82 -0.95 -15.56
N MET A 81 1.98 -1.76 -14.89
CA MET A 81 0.66 -2.11 -15.41
C MET A 81 -0.27 -0.89 -15.45
N ASN A 82 -0.29 -0.09 -14.38
CA ASN A 82 -1.09 1.14 -14.36
C ASN A 82 -0.62 2.14 -15.43
N ALA A 83 0.70 2.26 -15.65
CA ALA A 83 1.27 3.13 -16.69
C ALA A 83 0.89 2.71 -18.13
N LYS A 84 0.49 1.45 -18.36
CA LYS A 84 -0.05 1.01 -19.65
C LYS A 84 -1.52 1.39 -19.84
N LEU A 85 -2.26 1.57 -18.75
CA LEU A 85 -3.70 1.80 -18.79
C LEU A 85 -4.07 3.29 -18.70
N PHE A 86 -3.21 4.09 -18.06
CA PHE A 86 -3.49 5.49 -17.73
C PHE A 86 -2.36 6.40 -18.21
N ASP A 87 -2.71 7.62 -18.54
CA ASP A 87 -1.76 8.66 -18.95
C ASP A 87 -1.02 9.28 -17.75
N VAL A 88 -1.67 9.31 -16.60
CA VAL A 88 -1.14 9.79 -15.32
C VAL A 88 -1.50 8.80 -14.23
N ILE A 89 -0.59 8.57 -13.31
CA ILE A 89 -0.82 7.69 -12.15
C ILE A 89 -0.78 8.55 -10.88
N ARG A 90 -1.86 8.53 -10.12
CA ARG A 90 -1.90 9.00 -8.73
C ARG A 90 -1.68 7.80 -7.81
N ILE A 91 -0.74 7.90 -6.86
CA ILE A 91 -0.58 6.92 -5.80
C ILE A 91 -1.16 7.53 -4.52
N ASP A 92 -2.24 6.94 -4.04
CA ASP A 92 -2.87 7.38 -2.80
C ASP A 92 -1.97 7.04 -1.60
N HIS A 93 -2.15 7.74 -0.49
CA HIS A 93 -1.37 7.55 0.75
C HIS A 93 0.15 7.40 0.52
N PHE A 94 0.74 8.22 -0.36
CA PHE A 94 2.15 8.15 -0.75
C PHE A 94 3.12 8.20 0.45
N THR A 95 2.70 8.83 1.55
CA THR A 95 3.44 8.86 2.82
C THR A 95 3.69 7.47 3.40
N GLY A 96 2.90 6.48 3.01
CA GLY A 96 3.06 5.07 3.37
C GLY A 96 4.41 4.48 2.97
N PHE A 97 5.05 5.01 1.92
CA PHE A 97 6.43 4.63 1.59
C PHE A 97 7.45 5.09 2.62
N VAL A 98 7.14 6.08 3.43
CA VAL A 98 8.02 6.57 4.50
C VAL A 98 7.70 5.88 5.82
N LYS A 99 6.43 5.89 6.22
CA LYS A 99 5.95 5.25 7.43
C LYS A 99 4.45 4.95 7.34
N ASN A 100 4.03 3.88 7.99
CA ASN A 100 2.65 3.48 8.12
C ASN A 100 2.25 3.41 9.58
N TYR A 101 1.04 3.83 9.90
CA TYR A 101 0.46 3.58 11.21
C TYR A 101 -0.27 2.23 11.18
N MET A 102 -0.10 1.44 12.22
CA MET A 102 -0.68 0.11 12.32
C MET A 102 -1.24 -0.15 13.71
N VAL A 103 -2.29 -0.92 13.78
CA VAL A 103 -2.91 -1.39 15.02
C VAL A 103 -2.99 -2.91 15.02
N PRO A 104 -3.11 -3.57 16.19
CA PRO A 104 -3.49 -4.98 16.25
C PRO A 104 -4.80 -5.21 15.47
N LYS A 105 -4.94 -6.37 14.82
CA LYS A 105 -6.14 -6.70 14.01
C LYS A 105 -7.46 -6.49 14.77
N ASP A 106 -7.46 -6.85 16.05
CA ASP A 106 -8.65 -6.82 16.91
C ASP A 106 -8.72 -5.54 17.77
N ALA A 107 -7.99 -4.49 17.42
CA ALA A 107 -8.04 -3.22 18.14
C ALA A 107 -9.40 -2.54 17.95
N GLU A 108 -9.96 -2.04 19.04
CA GLU A 108 -11.24 -1.29 19.01
C GLU A 108 -11.05 0.14 18.50
N ASP A 109 -9.85 0.70 18.72
CA ASP A 109 -9.50 2.06 18.30
C ASP A 109 -8.02 2.18 17.89
N THR A 110 -7.60 3.37 17.50
CA THR A 110 -6.24 3.62 17.01
C THR A 110 -5.24 3.99 18.11
N SER A 111 -5.65 4.12 19.39
CA SER A 111 -4.78 4.57 20.49
C SER A 111 -3.64 3.60 20.80
N VAL A 112 -3.87 2.30 20.55
CA VAL A 112 -2.91 1.22 20.79
C VAL A 112 -1.95 1.00 19.60
N GLY A 113 -2.04 1.85 18.60
CA GLY A 113 -1.26 1.70 17.38
C GLY A 113 0.19 2.14 17.51
N LYS A 114 0.96 1.81 16.49
CA LYS A 114 2.38 2.18 16.38
C LYS A 114 2.79 2.46 14.93
N TRP A 115 3.88 3.20 14.78
CA TRP A 115 4.45 3.48 13.48
C TRP A 115 5.39 2.37 13.02
N MET A 116 5.21 1.96 11.78
CA MET A 116 6.12 1.07 11.06
C MET A 116 6.84 1.86 9.96
N LYS A 117 8.17 1.71 9.88
CA LYS A 117 8.97 2.35 8.84
C LYS A 117 8.71 1.69 7.49
N GLY A 118 8.55 2.52 6.46
CA GLY A 118 8.45 2.09 5.07
C GLY A 118 9.82 1.99 4.37
N PRO A 119 9.85 1.61 3.08
CA PRO A 119 11.08 1.43 2.30
C PRO A 119 11.77 2.76 1.94
N GLY A 120 11.05 3.88 2.07
CA GLY A 120 11.55 5.20 1.78
C GLY A 120 11.95 5.39 0.32
N ARG A 121 13.03 6.13 0.12
CA ARG A 121 13.55 6.46 -1.22
C ARG A 121 14.02 5.26 -2.03
N LYS A 122 14.31 4.12 -1.39
CA LYS A 122 14.81 2.93 -2.08
C LYS A 122 13.80 2.44 -3.11
N LEU A 123 12.54 2.24 -2.69
CA LEU A 123 11.47 1.80 -3.59
C LEU A 123 11.21 2.85 -4.68
N VAL A 124 11.05 4.12 -4.31
CA VAL A 124 10.74 5.19 -5.27
C VAL A 124 11.78 5.26 -6.38
N LYS A 125 13.07 5.23 -6.03
CA LYS A 125 14.17 5.26 -7.03
C LYS A 125 14.20 4.04 -7.95
N GLN A 126 13.72 2.89 -7.49
CA GLN A 126 13.75 1.65 -8.26
C GLN A 126 12.48 1.43 -9.09
N SER A 127 11.36 2.00 -8.67
CA SER A 127 10.04 1.73 -9.26
C SER A 127 9.54 2.82 -10.19
N ILE A 128 10.05 4.04 -10.07
CA ILE A 128 9.67 5.17 -10.91
C ILE A 128 10.90 5.56 -11.74
N PRO A 129 10.96 5.16 -13.01
CA PRO A 129 12.03 5.62 -13.91
C PRO A 129 11.92 7.13 -14.09
N TYR A 130 13.05 7.82 -14.06
CA TYR A 130 13.17 9.26 -14.33
C TYR A 130 12.92 9.57 -15.80
#